data_7d2b734ea15a9c2d30bae70fdac83d07
#
_entry.id   7d2b734ea15a9c2d30bae70fdac83d07
#
_cell.length_a   1.000
_cell.length_b   1.000
_cell.length_c   1.000
_cell.angle_alpha   90.00
_cell.angle_beta   90.00
_cell.angle_gamma   90.00
#
_symmetry.space_group_name_H-M   'P 1'
#
loop_
_entity.id
_entity.type
_entity.pdbx_description
1 polymer ?
#
loop_
_entity_poly.entity_id
_entity_poly.type
_entity_poly.pdbx_seq_one_letter_code
_entity_poly.pdbx_strand_id
1 'polypeptide(L)' 'GISLGDNCTVEAGLYVTAGTKITLLNENDKIVKALELNGKSNMLYFRDSVSGKVCAKNKEDEFKLNKALHENN' A
#
# COMPACT_ATOMS: atom_id res chain seq x y z
N GLY A 1 -8.36 -11.16 9.61
CA GLY A 1 -7.42 -10.44 8.75
C GLY A 1 -7.61 -10.75 7.28
N ILE A 2 -6.70 -10.27 6.48
CA ILE A 2 -6.68 -10.52 5.04
C ILE A 2 -5.50 -11.41 4.70
N SER A 3 -5.58 -12.08 3.55
CA SER A 3 -4.45 -12.85 3.02
C SER A 3 -3.58 -11.90 2.18
N LEU A 4 -2.30 -11.88 2.48
CA LEU A 4 -1.34 -11.11 1.70
C LEU A 4 -0.85 -11.94 0.53
N GLY A 5 -0.66 -11.28 -0.62
CA GLY A 5 -0.03 -11.92 -1.76
C GLY A 5 1.48 -12.02 -1.55
N ASP A 6 2.19 -12.33 -2.64
CA ASP A 6 3.64 -12.48 -2.58
C ASP A 6 4.34 -11.13 -2.46
N ASN A 7 5.48 -11.12 -1.78
CA ASN A 7 6.35 -9.96 -1.71
C ASN A 7 5.70 -8.73 -1.10
N CYS A 8 4.82 -8.93 -0.12
CA CYS A 8 4.19 -7.84 0.61
C CYS A 8 4.98 -7.49 1.87
N THR A 9 4.98 -6.20 2.22
CA THR A 9 5.62 -5.71 3.43
C THR A 9 4.58 -4.99 4.27
N VAL A 10 4.55 -5.31 5.56
CA VAL A 10 3.66 -4.65 6.52
C VAL A 10 4.53 -4.03 7.60
N GLU A 11 4.33 -2.75 7.86
CA GLU A 11 5.08 -2.04 8.91
C GLU A 11 4.88 -2.73 10.26
N ALA A 12 5.94 -2.83 11.04
CA ALA A 12 5.89 -3.44 12.36
C ALA A 12 4.88 -2.70 13.25
N GLY A 13 4.06 -3.47 13.94
CA GLY A 13 3.03 -2.91 14.82
C GLY A 13 1.74 -2.53 14.13
N LEU A 14 1.68 -2.64 12.80
CA LEU A 14 0.46 -2.32 12.06
C LEU A 14 -0.53 -3.49 12.15
N TYR A 15 -1.74 -3.19 12.57
CA TYR A 15 -2.82 -4.17 12.65
C TYR A 15 -3.83 -3.89 11.54
N VAL A 16 -4.05 -4.86 10.67
CA VAL A 16 -4.97 -4.73 9.53
C VAL A 16 -6.01 -5.83 9.57
N THR A 17 -7.28 -5.44 9.59
CA THR A 17 -8.41 -6.37 9.49
C THR A 17 -9.10 -6.18 8.14
N ALA A 18 -10.01 -7.10 7.80
CA ALA A 18 -10.76 -7.01 6.54
C ALA A 18 -11.51 -5.69 6.38
N GLY A 19 -11.99 -5.12 7.49
CA GLY A 19 -12.75 -3.87 7.48
C GLY A 19 -11.91 -2.60 7.59
N THR A 20 -10.60 -2.73 7.77
CA THR A 20 -9.72 -1.56 7.89
C THR A 20 -9.76 -0.74 6.61
N LYS A 21 -9.97 0.58 6.75
CA LYS A 21 -9.93 1.49 5.60
C LYS A 21 -8.49 1.82 5.28
N ILE A 22 -8.13 1.67 4.02
CA ILE A 22 -6.76 1.87 3.54
C ILE A 22 -6.77 2.91 2.43
N THR A 23 -5.86 3.87 2.52
CA THR A 23 -5.68 4.87 1.48
C THR A 23 -4.62 4.38 0.49
N LEU A 24 -5.01 4.26 -0.78
CA LEU A 24 -4.13 3.79 -1.85
C LEU A 24 -3.40 4.98 -2.47
N LEU A 25 -2.13 5.13 -2.11
CA LEU A 25 -1.34 6.29 -2.54
C LEU A 25 -1.06 6.31 -4.04
N ASN A 26 -1.04 5.14 -4.68
CA ASN A 26 -0.80 5.03 -6.12
C ASN A 26 -2.05 5.27 -6.97
N GLU A 27 -3.19 5.48 -6.34
CA GLU A 27 -4.48 5.63 -7.01
C GLU A 27 -5.22 6.87 -6.52
N ASN A 28 -4.54 8.01 -6.52
CA ASN A 28 -5.11 9.31 -6.13
C ASN A 28 -5.73 9.30 -4.74
N ASP A 29 -5.10 8.62 -3.79
CA ASP A 29 -5.56 8.52 -2.40
C ASP A 29 -6.96 7.92 -2.27
N LYS A 30 -7.27 6.98 -3.16
CA LYS A 30 -8.54 6.25 -3.09
C LYS A 30 -8.61 5.44 -1.79
N ILE A 31 -9.75 5.50 -1.12
CA ILE A 31 -9.96 4.75 0.12
C ILE A 31 -10.71 3.46 -0.18
N VAL A 32 -10.15 2.34 0.25
CA VAL A 32 -10.76 1.01 0.07
C VAL A 32 -10.71 0.26 1.39
N LYS A 33 -11.50 -0.80 1.50
CA LYS A 33 -11.37 -1.73 2.63
C LYS A 33 -10.23 -2.69 2.36
N ALA A 34 -9.53 -3.10 3.42
CA ALA A 34 -8.42 -4.04 3.30
C ALA A 34 -8.83 -5.32 2.56
N LEU A 35 -10.06 -5.76 2.75
CA LEU A 35 -10.58 -6.96 2.06
C LEU A 35 -10.45 -6.86 0.55
N GLU A 36 -10.58 -5.67 -0.02
CA GLU A 36 -10.46 -5.48 -1.46
C GLU A 36 -9.03 -5.68 -1.96
N LEU A 37 -8.05 -5.68 -1.06
CA LEU A 37 -6.65 -5.91 -1.38
C LEU A 37 -6.22 -7.34 -1.08
N ASN A 38 -7.17 -8.20 -0.70
CA ASN A 38 -6.90 -9.59 -0.37
C ASN A 38 -6.22 -10.31 -1.54
N GLY A 39 -5.08 -10.94 -1.28
CA GLY A 39 -4.33 -11.68 -2.30
C GLY A 39 -3.47 -10.84 -3.23
N LYS A 40 -3.51 -9.52 -3.14
CA LYS A 40 -2.65 -8.67 -3.98
C LYS A 40 -1.19 -8.79 -3.57
N SER A 41 -0.32 -8.92 -4.58
CA SER A 41 1.12 -9.04 -4.37
C SER A 41 1.84 -7.70 -4.50
N ASN A 42 3.06 -7.63 -3.99
CA ASN A 42 3.95 -6.47 -4.11
C ASN A 42 3.41 -5.20 -3.45
N MET A 43 2.68 -5.36 -2.37
CA MET A 43 2.10 -4.23 -1.65
C MET A 43 2.92 -3.88 -0.41
N LEU A 44 3.00 -2.58 -0.12
CA LEU A 44 3.57 -2.07 1.12
C LEU A 44 2.46 -1.41 1.92
N TYR A 45 2.25 -1.90 3.15
CA TYR A 45 1.25 -1.36 4.07
C TYR A 45 1.94 -0.64 5.22
N PHE A 46 1.53 0.58 5.50
CA PHE A 46 2.13 1.38 6.56
C PHE A 46 1.13 2.38 7.12
N ARG A 47 1.46 2.95 8.28
CA ARG A 47 0.65 4.00 8.90
C ARG A 47 1.35 5.34 8.70
N ASP A 48 0.60 6.33 8.21
CA ASP A 48 1.10 7.69 8.11
C ASP A 48 1.25 8.25 9.53
N SER A 49 2.46 8.62 9.91
CA SER A 49 2.75 9.10 11.26
C SER A 49 2.11 10.45 11.58
N VAL A 50 1.76 11.21 10.57
CA VAL A 50 1.13 12.53 10.76
C VAL A 50 -0.39 12.39 10.91
N SER A 51 -1.04 11.71 9.97
CA SER A 51 -2.50 11.59 9.94
C SER A 51 -3.03 10.39 10.71
N GLY A 52 -2.19 9.38 10.95
CA GLY A 52 -2.60 8.12 11.56
C GLY A 52 -3.34 7.18 10.60
N LYS A 53 -3.48 7.57 9.34
CA LYS A 53 -4.18 6.74 8.36
C LYS A 53 -3.35 5.53 7.96
N VAL A 54 -4.03 4.40 7.76
CA VAL A 54 -3.38 3.21 7.20
C VAL A 54 -3.32 3.40 5.68
N CYS A 55 -2.14 3.29 5.14
CA CYS A 55 -1.89 3.52 3.72
C CYS A 55 -1.29 2.28 3.07
N ALA A 56 -1.47 2.18 1.76
CA ALA A 56 -0.83 1.12 0.99
C ALA A 56 -0.38 1.68 -0.35
N LYS A 57 0.69 1.12 -0.87
CA LYS A 57 1.16 1.44 -2.21
C LYS A 57 1.74 0.19 -2.85
N ASN A 58 1.71 0.14 -4.18
CA ASN A 58 2.29 -0.95 -4.93
C ASN A 58 3.77 -0.66 -5.16
N LYS A 59 4.63 -1.57 -4.73
CA LYS A 59 6.08 -1.39 -4.84
C LYS A 59 6.55 -1.27 -6.28
N GLU A 60 5.91 -1.99 -7.19
CA GLU A 60 6.28 -1.94 -8.61
C GLU A 60 5.96 -0.60 -9.23
N ASP A 61 4.82 -0.02 -8.89
CA ASP A 61 4.43 1.30 -9.41
C ASP A 61 5.40 2.37 -8.94
N GLU A 62 5.84 2.30 -7.69
CA GLU A 62 6.83 3.22 -7.16
C GLU A 62 8.16 3.10 -7.91
N PHE A 63 8.60 1.87 -8.19
CA PHE A 63 9.81 1.62 -8.95
C PHE A 63 9.72 2.20 -10.36
N LYS A 64 8.59 2.00 -11.03
CA LYS A 64 8.36 2.54 -12.37
C LYS A 64 8.40 4.06 -12.39
N LEU A 65 7.82 4.68 -11.37
CA LEU A 65 7.83 6.14 -11.24
C LEU A 65 9.25 6.67 -11.08
N ASN A 66 10.03 6.05 -10.22
CA ASN A 66 11.42 6.45 -9.99
C ASN A 66 12.26 6.30 -11.26
N LYS A 67 12.05 5.21 -11.99
CA LYS A 67 12.74 4.98 -13.25
C LYS A 67 12.41 6.05 -14.29
N ALA A 68 11.13 6.40 -14.40
CA ALA A 68 10.69 7.44 -15.31
C ALA A 68 11.32 8.78 -14.99
N LEU A 69 11.43 9.14 -13.72
CA LEU A 69 12.08 10.36 -13.27
C LEU A 69 13.56 10.39 -13.66
N HIS A 70 14.25 9.26 -13.51
CA HIS A 70 15.65 9.15 -13.89
C HIS A 70 15.84 9.29 -15.40
N GLU A 71 14.93 8.73 -16.17
CA GLU A 71 15.02 8.79 -17.62
C GLU A 71 14.79 10.19 -18.17
N ASN A 72 14.08 11.02 -17.44
CA ASN A 72 13.77 12.39 -17.84
C ASN A 72 14.87 13.41 -17.48
N ASN A 73 15.87 12.93 -16.78
CA ASN A 73 17.02 13.76 -16.44
C ASN A 73 18.20 13.46 -17.37
#